data_fffd282c7da629f5b3f8a5b8db6e0ad8
#
_entry.id   fffd282c7da629f5b3f8a5b8db6e0ad8
#
_cell.length_a   1.000
_cell.length_b   1.000
_cell.length_c   1.000
_cell.angle_alpha   90.00
_cell.angle_beta   90.00
_cell.angle_gamma   90.00
#
_symmetry.space_group_name_H-M   'P 1'
#
loop_
_entity.id
_entity.type
_entity.pdbx_description
1 polymer ?
#
loop_
_entity_poly.entity_id
_entity_poly.type
_entity_poly.pdbx_seq_one_letter_code
_entity_poly.pdbx_strand_id
1 'polypeptide(L)'
;MGKLKPILLSTAMALGATPLMAQEEQFITIGTGGQTGVYYVVGQSICRLVNRDTATTGLRCTAPATGGSIDNINQIRSGGMTMGVAQSDWQFHAYNGSSDYEGDAFTDLRAVFAVHPEPFTVVARADSGVETFTDLAGKRVNVGNPGSGSRGTFEVVLEAMGMSMDDFALSSELRPAAQSAALGDNQVDAISYTVGHPNGSIQEATSTVDATLVDVSGEAIDKLIADNPFYSKVVIPGGMYAGNDDDTETFGVKATFVTSAAIPDETVYQVVKAVFDNFDRFKGLHPAFASLTPEEMIADGNSAPLHPGAERYYREQGWIQ
;
A
#
# COMPACT_ATOMS: atom_id res chain seq x y z
N MET A 1 -71.57 16.82 61.26
CA MET A 1 -70.15 16.60 61.60
C MET A 1 -69.58 15.75 60.42
N GLY A 2 -69.12 16.37 59.40
CA GLY A 2 -68.54 15.71 58.21
C GLY A 2 -67.04 15.75 58.28
N LYS A 3 -66.36 14.58 58.16
CA LYS A 3 -64.91 14.43 58.16
C LYS A 3 -64.39 14.58 56.72
N LEU A 4 -63.62 15.62 56.41
CA LEU A 4 -62.83 15.74 55.17
C LEU A 4 -61.65 14.78 55.27
N LYS A 5 -61.45 13.98 54.21
CA LYS A 5 -60.25 13.20 54.00
C LYS A 5 -59.31 14.00 53.11
N PRO A 6 -57.99 14.04 53.37
CA PRO A 6 -57.03 14.67 52.49
C PRO A 6 -56.73 13.76 51.28
N ILE A 7 -56.77 14.33 50.09
CA ILE A 7 -56.32 13.71 48.86
C ILE A 7 -54.79 13.96 48.69
N LEU A 8 -54.01 12.88 48.76
CA LEU A 8 -52.57 12.91 48.46
C LEU A 8 -52.41 12.92 46.94
N LEU A 9 -51.88 14.02 46.44
CA LEU A 9 -51.48 14.15 45.02
C LEU A 9 -50.09 13.55 44.86
N SER A 10 -49.99 12.38 44.27
CA SER A 10 -48.71 11.74 43.93
C SER A 10 -48.20 12.31 42.61
N THR A 11 -47.16 13.14 42.69
CA THR A 11 -46.45 13.67 41.50
C THR A 11 -45.51 12.57 40.95
N ALA A 12 -45.91 11.95 39.87
CA ALA A 12 -45.06 11.00 39.11
C ALA A 12 -43.99 11.78 38.35
N MET A 13 -42.74 11.69 38.80
CA MET A 13 -41.57 12.17 38.04
C MET A 13 -41.34 11.21 36.87
N ALA A 14 -41.69 11.63 35.66
CA ALA A 14 -41.33 10.93 34.45
C ALA A 14 -39.83 11.17 34.21
N LEU A 15 -38.98 10.17 34.50
CA LEU A 15 -37.60 10.13 34.01
C LEU A 15 -37.66 10.01 32.47
N GLY A 16 -37.37 11.09 31.79
CA GLY A 16 -37.14 11.09 30.35
C GLY A 16 -35.89 10.26 30.01
N ALA A 17 -36.11 9.03 29.56
CA ALA A 17 -35.04 8.27 28.89
C ALA A 17 -34.72 8.97 27.58
N THR A 18 -33.60 9.69 27.53
CA THR A 18 -33.03 10.14 26.26
C THR A 18 -32.73 8.88 25.43
N PRO A 19 -33.27 8.76 24.19
CA PRO A 19 -32.87 7.65 23.32
C PRO A 19 -31.36 7.75 23.10
N LEU A 20 -30.65 6.69 23.48
CA LEU A 20 -29.26 6.48 23.03
C LEU A 20 -29.36 6.34 21.52
N MET A 21 -29.04 7.41 20.79
CA MET A 21 -28.92 7.32 19.34
C MET A 21 -27.80 6.31 19.08
N ALA A 22 -28.16 5.13 18.58
CA ALA A 22 -27.19 4.19 18.06
C ALA A 22 -26.37 4.93 17.00
N GLN A 23 -25.07 5.04 17.19
CA GLN A 23 -24.17 5.63 16.21
C GLN A 23 -24.30 4.78 14.95
N GLU A 24 -24.64 5.42 13.82
CA GLU A 24 -24.80 4.73 12.54
C GLU A 24 -23.45 4.11 12.14
N GLU A 25 -23.43 2.79 11.95
CA GLU A 25 -22.17 2.09 11.59
C GLU A 25 -21.76 2.52 10.17
N GLN A 26 -20.53 3.00 10.03
CA GLN A 26 -19.93 3.34 8.74
C GLN A 26 -18.90 2.28 8.37
N PHE A 27 -19.08 1.70 7.18
CA PHE A 27 -18.16 0.71 6.62
C PHE A 27 -17.08 1.40 5.80
N ILE A 28 -15.82 1.05 6.06
CA ILE A 28 -14.66 1.45 5.26
C ILE A 28 -13.99 0.22 4.66
N THR A 29 -13.62 0.32 3.40
CA THR A 29 -12.93 -0.75 2.67
C THR A 29 -11.58 -0.22 2.20
N ILE A 30 -10.51 -0.94 2.55
CA ILE A 30 -9.14 -0.59 2.18
C ILE A 30 -8.65 -1.52 1.08
N GLY A 31 -8.40 -0.98 -0.12
CA GLY A 31 -7.75 -1.70 -1.21
C GLY A 31 -6.30 -2.04 -0.87
N THR A 32 -5.88 -3.26 -1.14
CA THR A 32 -4.54 -3.74 -0.78
C THR A 32 -3.76 -4.24 -1.99
N GLY A 33 -3.40 -5.49 -2.04
CA GLY A 33 -2.70 -6.17 -3.12
C GLY A 33 -2.83 -7.69 -2.95
N GLY A 34 -1.92 -8.45 -3.52
CA GLY A 34 -1.86 -9.89 -3.31
C GLY A 34 -1.60 -10.24 -1.84
N GLN A 35 -2.15 -11.37 -1.38
CA GLN A 35 -2.09 -11.79 0.03
C GLN A 35 -0.67 -12.05 0.55
N THR A 36 0.28 -12.33 -0.33
CA THR A 36 1.71 -12.50 -0.01
C THR A 36 2.48 -11.18 0.00
N GLY A 37 1.85 -10.07 -0.40
CA GLY A 37 2.42 -8.73 -0.46
C GLY A 37 2.23 -7.93 0.83
N VAL A 38 3.09 -6.93 1.04
CA VAL A 38 3.06 -6.09 2.25
C VAL A 38 1.83 -5.18 2.29
N TYR A 39 1.24 -4.78 1.17
CA TYR A 39 -0.03 -4.01 1.14
C TYR A 39 -1.16 -4.71 1.88
N TYR A 40 -1.25 -6.04 1.73
CA TYR A 40 -2.25 -6.82 2.45
C TYR A 40 -2.05 -6.70 3.97
N VAL A 41 -0.79 -6.78 4.41
CA VAL A 41 -0.46 -6.59 5.83
C VAL A 41 -0.77 -5.18 6.29
N VAL A 42 -0.47 -4.14 5.49
CA VAL A 42 -0.81 -2.73 5.80
C VAL A 42 -2.31 -2.58 6.03
N GLY A 43 -3.14 -2.99 5.06
CA GLY A 43 -4.60 -2.85 5.17
C GLY A 43 -5.18 -3.63 6.35
N GLN A 44 -4.75 -4.88 6.55
CA GLN A 44 -5.18 -5.69 7.70
C GLN A 44 -4.75 -5.07 9.04
N SER A 45 -3.56 -4.48 9.11
CA SER A 45 -3.03 -3.82 10.29
C SER A 45 -3.86 -2.58 10.65
N ILE A 46 -4.14 -1.73 9.67
CA ILE A 46 -5.00 -0.54 9.84
C ILE A 46 -6.40 -0.97 10.30
N CYS A 47 -7.02 -1.91 9.59
CA CYS A 47 -8.35 -2.39 9.95
C CYS A 47 -8.40 -3.01 11.36
N ARG A 48 -7.34 -3.73 11.76
CA ARG A 48 -7.24 -4.27 13.13
C ARG A 48 -7.25 -3.17 14.19
N LEU A 49 -6.58 -2.04 13.92
CA LEU A 49 -6.55 -0.90 14.84
C LEU A 49 -7.89 -0.16 14.85
N VAL A 50 -8.44 0.17 13.70
CA VAL A 50 -9.75 0.83 13.55
C VAL A 50 -10.86 0.02 14.23
N ASN A 51 -10.93 -1.28 14.00
CA ASN A 51 -11.99 -2.14 14.52
C ASN A 51 -11.96 -2.33 16.04
N ARG A 52 -10.87 -1.97 16.74
CA ARG A 52 -10.80 -2.00 18.20
C ARG A 52 -11.71 -0.95 18.84
N ASP A 53 -11.89 0.18 18.16
CA ASP A 53 -12.59 1.33 18.67
C ASP A 53 -13.98 1.52 18.01
N THR A 54 -14.48 0.49 17.31
CA THR A 54 -15.78 0.52 16.60
C THR A 54 -16.93 0.98 17.51
N ALA A 55 -16.95 0.56 18.77
CA ALA A 55 -18.00 0.95 19.72
C ALA A 55 -18.05 2.48 19.96
N THR A 56 -16.91 3.17 19.80
CA THR A 56 -16.78 4.61 20.01
C THR A 56 -16.88 5.39 18.70
N THR A 57 -16.29 4.86 17.63
CA THR A 57 -16.17 5.55 16.34
C THR A 57 -17.30 5.22 15.36
N GLY A 58 -17.98 4.09 15.54
CA GLY A 58 -18.94 3.55 14.58
C GLY A 58 -18.28 2.97 13.32
N LEU A 59 -16.93 3.04 13.17
CA LEU A 59 -16.25 2.58 11.98
C LEU A 59 -16.04 1.05 12.00
N ARG A 60 -16.36 0.41 10.86
CA ARG A 60 -16.01 -0.98 10.58
C ARG A 60 -15.14 -1.05 9.34
N CYS A 61 -13.98 -1.67 9.48
CA CYS A 61 -12.95 -1.73 8.44
C CYS A 61 -12.77 -3.15 7.92
N THR A 62 -12.69 -3.27 6.59
CA THR A 62 -12.27 -4.48 5.87
C THR A 62 -11.17 -4.16 4.87
N ALA A 63 -10.28 -5.11 4.63
CA ALA A 63 -9.14 -4.93 3.71
C ALA A 63 -9.03 -6.15 2.78
N PRO A 64 -9.80 -6.20 1.68
CA PRO A 64 -9.72 -7.29 0.70
C PRO A 64 -8.40 -7.25 -0.08
N ALA A 65 -7.99 -8.40 -0.60
CA ALA A 65 -6.95 -8.49 -1.62
C ALA A 65 -7.46 -7.92 -2.95
N THR A 66 -6.59 -7.18 -3.66
CA THR A 66 -6.91 -6.48 -4.91
C THR A 66 -5.84 -6.71 -5.98
N GLY A 67 -5.96 -6.00 -7.10
CA GLY A 67 -4.94 -5.98 -8.16
C GLY A 67 -3.68 -5.20 -7.81
N GLY A 68 -3.72 -4.28 -6.85
CA GLY A 68 -2.60 -3.42 -6.44
C GLY A 68 -2.85 -1.93 -6.70
N SER A 69 -1.80 -1.14 -6.87
CA SER A 69 -1.84 0.33 -6.83
C SER A 69 -2.84 0.97 -7.80
N ILE A 70 -2.78 0.63 -9.08
CA ILE A 70 -3.63 1.22 -10.12
C ILE A 70 -5.09 0.78 -9.92
N ASP A 71 -5.32 -0.50 -9.61
CA ASP A 71 -6.65 -1.02 -9.29
C ASP A 71 -7.25 -0.30 -8.08
N ASN A 72 -6.48 -0.12 -7.00
CA ASN A 72 -6.93 0.58 -5.80
C ASN A 72 -7.31 2.03 -6.07
N ILE A 73 -6.45 2.78 -6.78
CA ILE A 73 -6.72 4.18 -7.15
C ILE A 73 -8.01 4.29 -7.98
N ASN A 74 -8.18 3.40 -8.97
CA ASN A 74 -9.37 3.39 -9.83
C ASN A 74 -10.64 3.02 -9.05
N GLN A 75 -10.54 2.10 -8.10
CA GLN A 75 -11.68 1.75 -7.23
C GLN A 75 -12.02 2.86 -6.23
N ILE A 76 -11.04 3.60 -5.71
CA ILE A 76 -11.29 4.80 -4.89
C ILE A 76 -11.98 5.86 -5.75
N ARG A 77 -11.51 6.11 -6.96
CA ARG A 77 -12.09 7.07 -7.90
C ARG A 77 -13.56 6.77 -8.23
N SER A 78 -13.87 5.49 -8.43
CA SER A 78 -15.25 5.04 -8.72
C SER A 78 -16.14 4.91 -7.50
N GLY A 79 -15.63 5.11 -6.28
CA GLY A 79 -16.34 4.91 -5.02
C GLY A 79 -16.51 3.44 -4.61
N GLY A 80 -15.83 2.51 -5.28
CA GLY A 80 -15.83 1.09 -4.94
C GLY A 80 -15.02 0.76 -3.67
N MET A 81 -14.04 1.60 -3.35
CA MET A 81 -13.26 1.53 -2.11
C MET A 81 -13.16 2.90 -1.43
N THR A 82 -13.10 2.88 -0.11
CA THR A 82 -12.96 4.10 0.70
C THR A 82 -11.53 4.62 0.69
N MET A 83 -10.56 3.72 0.81
CA MET A 83 -9.12 4.01 0.91
C MET A 83 -8.34 2.89 0.24
N GLY A 84 -7.03 3.07 0.04
CA GLY A 84 -6.19 2.02 -0.52
C GLY A 84 -4.71 2.28 -0.30
N VAL A 85 -3.92 1.23 -0.53
CA VAL A 85 -2.46 1.34 -0.57
C VAL A 85 -2.03 1.43 -2.03
N ALA A 86 -1.16 2.38 -2.34
CA ALA A 86 -0.64 2.60 -3.68
C ALA A 86 0.83 3.05 -3.63
N GLN A 87 1.59 2.72 -4.65
CA GLN A 87 2.94 3.24 -4.84
C GLN A 87 2.91 4.76 -5.03
N SER A 88 3.96 5.45 -4.58
CA SER A 88 4.09 6.91 -4.67
C SER A 88 4.18 7.43 -6.11
N ASP A 89 4.72 6.66 -7.04
CA ASP A 89 4.72 6.97 -8.47
C ASP A 89 3.30 6.95 -9.06
N TRP A 90 2.50 5.93 -8.76
CA TRP A 90 1.12 5.84 -9.23
C TRP A 90 0.20 6.85 -8.55
N GLN A 91 0.48 7.21 -7.29
CA GLN A 91 -0.18 8.35 -6.63
C GLN A 91 0.10 9.65 -7.41
N PHE A 92 1.38 9.87 -7.77
CA PHE A 92 1.79 11.04 -8.55
C PHE A 92 1.12 11.08 -9.92
N HIS A 93 1.19 9.98 -10.67
CA HIS A 93 0.62 9.90 -12.02
C HIS A 93 -0.89 10.09 -12.03
N ALA A 94 -1.60 9.46 -11.10
CA ALA A 94 -3.05 9.59 -10.99
C ALA A 94 -3.47 11.02 -10.65
N TYR A 95 -2.79 11.67 -9.70
CA TYR A 95 -3.14 13.04 -9.29
C TYR A 95 -2.83 14.07 -10.39
N ASN A 96 -1.68 13.93 -11.06
CA ASN A 96 -1.22 14.89 -12.06
C ASN A 96 -1.72 14.61 -13.49
N GLY A 97 -2.31 13.45 -13.75
CA GLY A 97 -2.79 13.08 -15.10
C GLY A 97 -1.65 12.78 -16.07
N SER A 98 -0.70 11.96 -15.66
CA SER A 98 0.43 11.50 -16.47
C SER A 98 0.48 9.97 -16.55
N SER A 99 1.32 9.39 -17.42
CA SER A 99 1.36 7.96 -17.69
C SER A 99 -0.03 7.41 -18.02
N ASP A 100 -0.48 6.32 -17.43
CA ASP A 100 -1.81 5.70 -17.66
C ASP A 100 -3.01 6.64 -17.38
N TYR A 101 -2.76 7.78 -16.72
CA TYR A 101 -3.77 8.79 -16.41
C TYR A 101 -3.67 10.04 -17.30
N GLU A 102 -2.93 9.97 -18.43
CA GLU A 102 -2.80 11.12 -19.34
C GLU A 102 -4.16 11.59 -19.85
N GLY A 103 -4.46 12.88 -19.62
CA GLY A 103 -5.74 13.47 -19.96
C GLY A 103 -6.92 13.09 -19.04
N ASP A 104 -6.68 12.30 -17.99
CA ASP A 104 -7.69 11.78 -17.07
C ASP A 104 -7.25 11.86 -15.60
N ALA A 105 -6.74 13.00 -15.16
CA ALA A 105 -6.26 13.23 -13.80
C ALA A 105 -7.35 12.98 -12.75
N PHE A 106 -6.96 12.32 -11.65
CA PHE A 106 -7.79 12.16 -10.47
C PHE A 106 -7.44 13.22 -9.41
N THR A 107 -7.87 14.45 -9.62
CA THR A 107 -7.55 15.60 -8.76
C THR A 107 -8.19 15.55 -7.38
N ASP A 108 -9.17 14.66 -7.15
CA ASP A 108 -9.75 14.39 -5.83
C ASP A 108 -8.97 13.34 -5.04
N LEU A 109 -7.91 12.75 -5.59
CA LEU A 109 -7.02 11.87 -4.85
C LEU A 109 -6.35 12.64 -3.70
N ARG A 110 -6.28 12.01 -2.53
CA ARG A 110 -5.64 12.58 -1.33
C ARG A 110 -4.68 11.57 -0.73
N ALA A 111 -3.50 12.05 -0.36
CA ALA A 111 -2.59 11.32 0.48
C ALA A 111 -3.07 11.32 1.93
N VAL A 112 -2.84 10.23 2.63
CA VAL A 112 -3.05 10.13 4.07
C VAL A 112 -1.72 10.05 4.78
N PHE A 113 -0.89 9.05 4.48
CA PHE A 113 0.50 8.90 4.94
C PHE A 113 1.27 7.92 4.04
N ALA A 114 2.60 8.02 4.06
CA ALA A 114 3.46 7.00 3.49
C ALA A 114 3.68 5.84 4.48
N VAL A 115 4.11 4.69 3.99
CA VAL A 115 4.39 3.51 4.82
C VAL A 115 5.84 3.07 4.59
N HIS A 116 6.08 1.96 3.95
CA HIS A 116 7.41 1.34 3.81
C HIS A 116 8.01 1.64 2.43
N PRO A 117 9.34 1.54 2.29
CA PRO A 117 9.98 1.54 0.97
C PRO A 117 9.63 0.26 0.21
N GLU A 118 9.58 0.37 -1.10
CA GLU A 118 9.28 -0.72 -2.03
C GLU A 118 10.36 -0.80 -3.12
N PRO A 119 11.44 -1.56 -2.87
CA PRO A 119 12.44 -1.84 -3.88
C PRO A 119 11.83 -2.51 -5.11
N PHE A 120 12.23 -2.05 -6.30
CA PHE A 120 12.01 -2.78 -7.54
C PHE A 120 12.89 -4.02 -7.54
N THR A 121 12.28 -5.19 -7.48
CA THR A 121 12.97 -6.46 -7.25
C THR A 121 12.81 -7.37 -8.45
N VAL A 122 13.92 -7.89 -8.96
CA VAL A 122 13.97 -8.96 -9.95
C VAL A 122 14.60 -10.18 -9.29
N VAL A 123 13.95 -11.32 -9.39
CA VAL A 123 14.47 -12.61 -8.93
C VAL A 123 14.54 -13.55 -10.11
N ALA A 124 15.73 -14.05 -10.43
CA ALA A 124 15.97 -14.95 -11.55
C ALA A 124 16.47 -16.32 -11.04
N ARG A 125 16.07 -17.39 -11.70
CA ARG A 125 16.63 -18.72 -11.48
C ARG A 125 18.13 -18.70 -11.75
N ALA A 126 18.95 -19.30 -10.91
CA ALA A 126 20.40 -19.35 -11.09
C ALA A 126 20.81 -20.06 -12.41
N ASP A 127 20.02 -21.03 -12.86
CA ASP A 127 20.25 -21.75 -14.12
C ASP A 127 19.75 -21.03 -15.38
N SER A 128 19.14 -19.84 -15.23
CA SER A 128 18.62 -19.04 -16.35
C SER A 128 19.69 -18.28 -17.13
N GLY A 129 20.86 -18.04 -16.52
CA GLY A 129 21.93 -17.21 -17.07
C GLY A 129 21.61 -15.71 -17.04
N VAL A 130 20.68 -15.26 -16.19
CA VAL A 130 20.37 -13.84 -15.97
C VAL A 130 21.30 -13.36 -14.83
N GLU A 131 22.19 -12.42 -15.17
CA GLU A 131 23.09 -11.75 -14.21
C GLU A 131 22.76 -10.25 -14.10
N THR A 132 22.22 -9.66 -15.15
CA THR A 132 21.81 -8.25 -15.22
C THR A 132 20.36 -8.13 -15.71
N PHE A 133 19.74 -6.97 -15.52
CA PHE A 133 18.37 -6.73 -16.00
C PHE A 133 18.23 -6.93 -17.52
N THR A 134 19.24 -6.57 -18.30
CA THR A 134 19.19 -6.72 -19.78
C THR A 134 19.28 -8.16 -20.25
N ASP A 135 19.79 -9.10 -19.42
CA ASP A 135 19.80 -10.53 -19.74
C ASP A 135 18.41 -11.17 -19.71
N LEU A 136 17.38 -10.42 -19.26
CA LEU A 136 15.99 -10.83 -19.37
C LEU A 136 15.51 -10.95 -20.83
N ALA A 137 16.20 -10.32 -21.78
CA ALA A 137 15.92 -10.48 -23.21
C ALA A 137 15.97 -11.96 -23.61
N GLY A 138 14.92 -12.43 -24.30
CA GLY A 138 14.75 -13.82 -24.72
C GLY A 138 14.36 -14.78 -23.59
N LYS A 139 14.14 -14.32 -22.37
CA LYS A 139 13.69 -15.14 -21.22
C LYS A 139 12.17 -15.14 -21.06
N ARG A 140 11.67 -16.08 -20.27
CA ARG A 140 10.28 -16.14 -19.80
C ARG A 140 10.20 -15.35 -18.50
N VAL A 141 9.54 -14.20 -18.52
CA VAL A 141 9.52 -13.26 -17.38
C VAL A 141 8.09 -13.06 -16.87
N ASN A 142 7.89 -13.17 -15.55
CA ASN A 142 6.66 -12.66 -14.95
C ASN A 142 6.80 -11.17 -14.70
N VAL A 143 6.05 -10.38 -15.46
CA VAL A 143 6.10 -8.91 -15.47
C VAL A 143 5.09 -8.26 -14.50
N GLY A 144 4.32 -9.09 -13.78
CA GLY A 144 3.27 -8.63 -12.88
C GLY A 144 1.87 -8.61 -13.50
N ASN A 145 0.85 -8.64 -12.67
CA ASN A 145 -0.53 -8.66 -13.12
C ASN A 145 -1.02 -7.29 -13.60
N PRO A 146 -1.97 -7.24 -14.55
CA PRO A 146 -2.62 -6.00 -14.95
C PRO A 146 -3.25 -5.26 -13.76
N GLY A 147 -3.13 -3.92 -13.75
CA GLY A 147 -3.62 -3.06 -12.67
C GLY A 147 -2.73 -3.01 -11.43
N SER A 148 -1.60 -3.74 -11.40
CA SER A 148 -0.61 -3.59 -10.34
C SER A 148 0.37 -2.46 -10.64
N GLY A 149 0.78 -1.74 -9.59
CA GLY A 149 1.86 -0.76 -9.70
C GLY A 149 3.18 -1.41 -10.13
N SER A 150 3.46 -2.63 -9.65
CA SER A 150 4.67 -3.37 -10.02
C SER A 150 4.80 -3.60 -11.51
N ARG A 151 3.70 -3.92 -12.21
CA ARG A 151 3.71 -4.05 -13.66
C ARG A 151 4.05 -2.73 -14.33
N GLY A 152 3.40 -1.64 -13.92
CA GLY A 152 3.68 -0.35 -14.52
C GLY A 152 5.10 0.14 -14.24
N THR A 153 5.64 -0.07 -13.02
CA THR A 153 7.05 0.24 -12.73
C THR A 153 7.99 -0.62 -13.59
N PHE A 154 7.65 -1.89 -13.86
CA PHE A 154 8.42 -2.74 -14.76
C PHE A 154 8.47 -2.18 -16.18
N GLU A 155 7.36 -1.68 -16.71
CA GLU A 155 7.26 -1.04 -18.03
C GLU A 155 8.12 0.23 -18.11
N VAL A 156 8.14 1.04 -17.04
CA VAL A 156 9.02 2.21 -16.92
C VAL A 156 10.50 1.82 -16.97
N VAL A 157 10.89 0.73 -16.29
CA VAL A 157 12.27 0.23 -16.32
C VAL A 157 12.64 -0.27 -17.71
N LEU A 158 11.75 -0.99 -18.39
CA LEU A 158 11.98 -1.42 -19.77
C LEU A 158 12.28 -0.24 -20.68
N GLU A 159 11.46 0.81 -20.62
CA GLU A 159 11.66 2.02 -21.41
C GLU A 159 13.02 2.68 -21.09
N ALA A 160 13.36 2.82 -19.81
CA ALA A 160 14.62 3.39 -19.36
C ALA A 160 15.85 2.59 -19.86
N MET A 161 15.72 1.26 -19.93
CA MET A 161 16.76 0.35 -20.42
C MET A 161 16.75 0.17 -21.95
N GLY A 162 15.82 0.83 -22.67
CA GLY A 162 15.67 0.68 -24.12
C GLY A 162 15.14 -0.69 -24.55
N MET A 163 14.39 -1.34 -23.68
CA MET A 163 13.76 -2.65 -23.89
C MET A 163 12.24 -2.51 -23.99
N SER A 164 11.59 -3.60 -24.38
CA SER A 164 10.14 -3.70 -24.49
C SER A 164 9.65 -5.11 -24.09
N MET A 165 8.33 -5.28 -23.93
CA MET A 165 7.74 -6.60 -23.68
C MET A 165 7.99 -7.61 -24.82
N ASP A 166 8.21 -7.14 -26.03
CA ASP A 166 8.48 -7.97 -27.23
C ASP A 166 9.89 -8.60 -27.19
N ASP A 167 10.79 -8.12 -26.32
CA ASP A 167 12.12 -8.68 -26.14
C ASP A 167 12.11 -10.00 -25.35
N PHE A 168 11.00 -10.35 -24.72
CA PHE A 168 10.88 -11.58 -23.93
C PHE A 168 10.36 -12.76 -24.75
N ALA A 169 10.84 -13.97 -24.43
CA ALA A 169 10.26 -15.19 -25.00
C ALA A 169 8.82 -15.43 -24.51
N LEU A 170 8.53 -14.99 -23.30
CA LEU A 170 7.19 -15.00 -22.68
C LEU A 170 7.07 -13.90 -21.64
N SER A 171 6.08 -13.04 -21.78
CA SER A 171 5.63 -12.11 -20.74
C SER A 171 4.44 -12.73 -19.99
N SER A 172 4.68 -13.21 -18.76
CA SER A 172 3.65 -13.78 -17.91
C SER A 172 3.08 -12.71 -16.97
N GLU A 173 1.77 -12.76 -16.70
CA GLU A 173 1.04 -11.74 -15.93
C GLU A 173 0.46 -12.32 -14.63
N LEU A 174 1.25 -13.16 -13.95
CA LEU A 174 0.81 -13.83 -12.74
C LEU A 174 0.75 -12.86 -11.56
N ARG A 175 -0.21 -13.10 -10.69
CA ARG A 175 -0.30 -12.42 -9.39
C ARG A 175 0.81 -12.90 -8.45
N PRO A 176 1.21 -12.09 -7.44
CA PRO A 176 2.30 -12.42 -6.52
C PRO A 176 2.19 -13.79 -5.83
N ALA A 177 0.97 -14.25 -5.54
CA ALA A 177 0.77 -15.57 -4.92
C ALA A 177 1.08 -16.76 -5.85
N ALA A 178 1.16 -16.56 -7.16
CA ALA A 178 1.43 -17.61 -8.14
C ALA A 178 2.84 -17.52 -8.75
N GLN A 179 3.52 -16.39 -8.62
CA GLN A 179 4.79 -16.18 -9.31
C GLN A 179 5.93 -17.01 -8.73
N SER A 180 5.98 -17.21 -7.40
CA SER A 180 7.01 -18.04 -6.76
C SER A 180 6.90 -19.51 -7.18
N ALA A 181 5.69 -20.05 -7.23
CA ALA A 181 5.46 -21.40 -7.74
C ALA A 181 5.86 -21.53 -9.21
N ALA A 182 5.50 -20.55 -10.05
CA ALA A 182 5.87 -20.55 -11.47
C ALA A 182 7.37 -20.50 -11.69
N LEU A 183 8.13 -19.78 -10.84
CA LEU A 183 9.59 -19.78 -10.87
C LEU A 183 10.15 -21.15 -10.44
N GLY A 184 9.65 -21.70 -9.33
CA GLY A 184 10.06 -23.03 -8.82
C GLY A 184 9.77 -24.15 -9.82
N ASP A 185 8.60 -24.13 -10.47
CA ASP A 185 8.16 -25.11 -11.48
C ASP A 185 8.82 -24.91 -12.87
N ASN A 186 9.75 -23.97 -12.98
CA ASN A 186 10.42 -23.64 -14.25
C ASN A 186 9.44 -23.23 -15.38
N GLN A 187 8.35 -22.58 -15.03
CA GLN A 187 7.42 -21.99 -16.01
C GLN A 187 7.90 -20.60 -16.47
N VAL A 188 8.62 -19.89 -15.60
CA VAL A 188 9.28 -18.62 -15.87
C VAL A 188 10.75 -18.70 -15.43
N ASP A 189 11.62 -17.92 -16.07
CA ASP A 189 13.04 -17.81 -15.75
C ASP A 189 13.32 -16.71 -14.72
N ALA A 190 12.46 -15.68 -14.69
CA ALA A 190 12.54 -14.59 -13.74
C ALA A 190 11.15 -14.06 -13.37
N ILE A 191 11.08 -13.43 -12.21
CA ILE A 191 9.90 -12.70 -11.71
C ILE A 191 10.30 -11.27 -11.33
N SER A 192 9.39 -10.32 -11.53
CA SER A 192 9.54 -8.94 -11.08
C SER A 192 8.47 -8.58 -10.05
N TYR A 193 8.87 -7.86 -9.00
CA TYR A 193 7.94 -7.40 -7.98
C TYR A 193 8.46 -6.14 -7.27
N THR A 194 7.74 -5.03 -7.39
CA THR A 194 7.99 -3.83 -6.58
C THR A 194 7.22 -3.99 -5.27
N VAL A 195 7.92 -4.20 -4.17
CA VAL A 195 7.29 -4.59 -2.91
C VAL A 195 8.19 -4.31 -1.70
N GLY A 196 7.58 -4.14 -0.53
CA GLY A 196 8.30 -4.05 0.75
C GLY A 196 8.99 -5.36 1.14
N HIS A 197 10.14 -5.24 1.78
CA HIS A 197 10.96 -6.35 2.26
C HIS A 197 10.99 -6.45 3.79
N PRO A 198 11.10 -7.69 4.37
CA PRO A 198 11.06 -8.98 3.69
C PRO A 198 9.68 -9.30 3.10
N ASN A 199 9.65 -10.06 2.00
CA ASN A 199 8.41 -10.41 1.29
C ASN A 199 8.23 -11.92 1.19
N GLY A 200 7.00 -12.40 1.47
CA GLY A 200 6.71 -13.83 1.51
C GLY A 200 6.84 -14.54 0.15
N SER A 201 6.46 -13.90 -0.96
CA SER A 201 6.59 -14.48 -2.30
C SER A 201 8.07 -14.63 -2.70
N ILE A 202 8.91 -13.63 -2.38
CA ILE A 202 10.36 -13.70 -2.67
C ILE A 202 11.03 -14.75 -1.78
N GLN A 203 10.66 -14.83 -0.48
CA GLN A 203 11.15 -15.88 0.42
C GLN A 203 10.80 -17.30 -0.09
N GLU A 204 9.57 -17.48 -0.56
CA GLU A 204 9.14 -18.74 -1.16
C GLU A 204 9.94 -19.07 -2.42
N ALA A 205 10.09 -18.11 -3.34
CA ALA A 205 10.85 -18.28 -4.57
C ALA A 205 12.28 -18.72 -4.30
N THR A 206 13.04 -17.99 -3.47
CA THR A 206 14.44 -18.25 -3.14
C THR A 206 14.66 -19.48 -2.25
N SER A 207 13.62 -19.97 -1.55
CA SER A 207 13.68 -21.19 -0.74
C SER A 207 13.32 -22.45 -1.52
N THR A 208 12.58 -22.29 -2.65
CA THR A 208 12.06 -23.42 -3.45
C THR A 208 13.01 -23.79 -4.59
N VAL A 209 13.69 -22.83 -5.17
CA VAL A 209 14.65 -23.02 -6.25
C VAL A 209 15.89 -22.15 -5.98
N ASP A 210 17.03 -22.57 -6.51
CA ASP A 210 18.23 -21.73 -6.52
C ASP A 210 17.98 -20.51 -7.40
N ALA A 211 17.87 -19.34 -6.75
CA ALA A 211 17.48 -18.11 -7.39
C ALA A 211 18.24 -16.91 -6.80
N THR A 212 18.57 -15.95 -7.66
CA THR A 212 19.37 -14.78 -7.34
C THR A 212 18.55 -13.52 -7.52
N LEU A 213 18.68 -12.58 -6.58
CA LEU A 213 18.23 -11.21 -6.76
C LEU A 213 19.18 -10.51 -7.73
N VAL A 214 18.61 -9.81 -8.71
CA VAL A 214 19.36 -9.15 -9.79
C VAL A 214 19.48 -7.67 -9.50
N ASP A 215 20.71 -7.13 -9.60
CA ASP A 215 20.93 -5.68 -9.50
C ASP A 215 20.19 -4.93 -10.60
N VAL A 216 19.51 -3.85 -10.24
CA VAL A 216 18.86 -2.94 -11.18
C VAL A 216 19.35 -1.53 -10.92
N SER A 217 20.55 -1.25 -11.42
CA SER A 217 21.30 -0.02 -11.18
C SER A 217 22.01 0.44 -12.46
N GLY A 218 22.82 1.51 -12.37
CA GLY A 218 23.59 2.04 -13.48
C GLY A 218 23.00 3.32 -14.10
N GLU A 219 23.62 3.82 -15.17
CA GLU A 219 23.36 5.16 -15.73
C GLU A 219 21.89 5.38 -16.13
N ALA A 220 21.24 4.38 -16.72
CA ALA A 220 19.85 4.46 -17.13
C ALA A 220 18.91 4.62 -15.91
N ILE A 221 19.17 3.87 -14.85
CA ILE A 221 18.40 3.95 -13.59
C ILE A 221 18.72 5.24 -12.84
N ASP A 222 19.98 5.68 -12.83
CA ASP A 222 20.36 6.96 -12.21
C ASP A 222 19.65 8.14 -12.89
N LYS A 223 19.53 8.09 -14.23
CA LYS A 223 18.75 9.07 -14.99
C LYS A 223 17.27 8.98 -14.66
N LEU A 224 16.69 7.78 -14.61
CA LEU A 224 15.28 7.57 -14.23
C LEU A 224 14.98 8.19 -12.86
N ILE A 225 15.84 7.98 -11.86
CA ILE A 225 15.71 8.56 -10.53
C ILE A 225 15.82 10.09 -10.56
N ALA A 226 16.79 10.63 -11.33
CA ALA A 226 17.00 12.08 -11.42
C ALA A 226 15.80 12.81 -12.06
N ASP A 227 15.13 12.16 -13.01
CA ASP A 227 14.00 12.75 -13.74
C ASP A 227 12.67 12.59 -12.97
N ASN A 228 12.60 11.73 -11.93
CA ASN A 228 11.36 11.38 -11.25
C ASN A 228 11.50 11.43 -9.71
N PRO A 229 10.89 12.41 -9.05
CA PRO A 229 11.11 12.68 -7.62
C PRO A 229 10.54 11.62 -6.68
N PHE A 230 9.73 10.69 -7.19
CA PHE A 230 9.14 9.60 -6.42
C PHE A 230 10.02 8.33 -6.42
N TYR A 231 11.11 8.30 -7.21
CA TYR A 231 12.09 7.22 -7.19
C TYR A 231 13.32 7.58 -6.33
N SER A 232 13.90 6.58 -5.68
CA SER A 232 15.14 6.71 -4.93
C SER A 232 15.99 5.46 -5.05
N LYS A 233 17.32 5.60 -4.88
CA LYS A 233 18.20 4.43 -4.75
C LYS A 233 17.86 3.68 -3.47
N VAL A 234 17.82 2.37 -3.57
CA VAL A 234 17.52 1.46 -2.47
C VAL A 234 18.46 0.26 -2.55
N VAL A 235 18.79 -0.28 -1.40
CA VAL A 235 19.54 -1.54 -1.27
C VAL A 235 18.67 -2.56 -0.56
N ILE A 236 18.57 -3.76 -1.13
CA ILE A 236 18.00 -4.93 -0.46
C ILE A 236 19.15 -5.62 0.27
N PRO A 237 19.15 -5.66 1.62
CA PRO A 237 20.27 -6.20 2.37
C PRO A 237 20.53 -7.67 2.10
N GLY A 238 21.80 -8.03 1.95
CA GLY A 238 22.24 -9.42 1.85
C GLY A 238 21.85 -10.26 3.06
N GLY A 239 21.70 -11.55 2.86
CA GLY A 239 21.26 -12.50 3.89
C GLY A 239 19.76 -12.46 4.21
N MET A 240 18.98 -11.59 3.57
CA MET A 240 17.53 -11.53 3.77
C MET A 240 16.80 -12.71 3.12
N TYR A 241 17.33 -13.22 2.02
CA TYR A 241 16.76 -14.31 1.23
C TYR A 241 17.76 -15.43 1.02
N ALA A 242 17.28 -16.67 0.97
CA ALA A 242 18.14 -17.85 0.82
C ALA A 242 19.02 -17.75 -0.45
N GLY A 243 20.32 -18.02 -0.30
CA GLY A 243 21.28 -17.98 -1.39
C GLY A 243 21.69 -16.59 -1.88
N ASN A 244 21.26 -15.51 -1.18
CA ASN A 244 21.54 -14.13 -1.55
C ASN A 244 22.24 -13.42 -0.37
N ASP A 245 23.53 -13.68 -0.21
CA ASP A 245 24.33 -13.21 0.93
C ASP A 245 24.85 -11.78 0.73
N ASP A 246 24.92 -11.30 -0.51
CA ASP A 246 25.36 -9.95 -0.86
C ASP A 246 24.19 -8.98 -0.96
N ASP A 247 24.48 -7.68 -0.77
CA ASP A 247 23.53 -6.60 -0.97
C ASP A 247 23.13 -6.52 -2.45
N THR A 248 21.85 -6.26 -2.74
CA THR A 248 21.34 -6.05 -4.10
C THR A 248 21.01 -4.57 -4.29
N GLU A 249 21.70 -3.92 -5.25
CA GLU A 249 21.46 -2.53 -5.60
C GLU A 249 20.26 -2.39 -6.54
N THR A 250 19.34 -1.48 -6.19
CA THR A 250 18.17 -1.21 -7.00
C THR A 250 17.65 0.21 -6.74
N PHE A 251 16.50 0.52 -7.30
CA PHE A 251 15.74 1.71 -6.97
C PHE A 251 14.37 1.31 -6.41
N GLY A 252 13.63 2.26 -5.90
CA GLY A 252 12.31 1.98 -5.37
C GLY A 252 11.45 3.21 -5.19
N VAL A 253 10.23 2.94 -4.74
CA VAL A 253 9.19 3.89 -4.39
C VAL A 253 8.83 3.77 -2.91
N LYS A 254 7.87 4.58 -2.45
CA LYS A 254 7.21 4.38 -1.15
C LYS A 254 5.82 3.78 -1.37
N ALA A 255 5.41 2.86 -0.50
CA ALA A 255 4.01 2.54 -0.32
C ALA A 255 3.33 3.73 0.33
N THR A 256 2.20 4.18 -0.19
CA THR A 256 1.42 5.29 0.37
C THR A 256 -0.01 4.84 0.64
N PHE A 257 -0.62 5.41 1.66
CA PHE A 257 -2.02 5.20 1.99
C PHE A 257 -2.82 6.39 1.47
N VAL A 258 -3.78 6.12 0.61
CA VAL A 258 -4.50 7.13 -0.17
C VAL A 258 -6.01 6.99 -0.04
N THR A 259 -6.72 8.08 -0.31
CA THR A 259 -8.18 8.17 -0.29
C THR A 259 -8.67 9.23 -1.27
N SER A 260 -9.98 9.50 -1.28
CA SER A 260 -10.59 10.60 -2.05
C SER A 260 -10.98 11.76 -1.15
N ALA A 261 -10.93 12.98 -1.68
CA ALA A 261 -11.49 14.17 -1.05
C ALA A 261 -13.00 14.06 -0.73
N ALA A 262 -13.68 13.12 -1.36
CA ALA A 262 -15.11 12.85 -1.10
C ALA A 262 -15.36 12.11 0.24
N ILE A 263 -14.32 11.53 0.85
CA ILE A 263 -14.47 10.84 2.13
C ILE A 263 -14.54 11.87 3.26
N PRO A 264 -15.48 11.74 4.23
CA PRO A 264 -15.62 12.69 5.32
C PRO A 264 -14.33 12.84 6.14
N ASP A 265 -13.99 14.08 6.52
CA ASP A 265 -12.80 14.41 7.31
C ASP A 265 -12.74 13.61 8.60
N GLU A 266 -13.87 13.43 9.27
CA GLU A 266 -13.95 12.67 10.52
C GLU A 266 -13.55 11.20 10.31
N THR A 267 -13.98 10.59 9.21
CA THR A 267 -13.63 9.19 8.89
C THR A 267 -12.12 9.02 8.71
N VAL A 268 -11.49 9.91 7.95
CA VAL A 268 -10.04 9.86 7.74
C VAL A 268 -9.29 10.18 9.03
N TYR A 269 -9.73 11.19 9.78
CA TYR A 269 -9.17 11.53 11.09
C TYR A 269 -9.14 10.34 12.04
N GLN A 270 -10.26 9.61 12.15
CA GLN A 270 -10.35 8.43 13.04
C GLN A 270 -9.43 7.28 12.59
N VAL A 271 -9.26 7.08 11.27
CA VAL A 271 -8.33 6.08 10.75
C VAL A 271 -6.88 6.47 11.07
N VAL A 272 -6.50 7.72 10.83
CA VAL A 272 -5.17 8.26 11.14
C VAL A 272 -4.90 8.15 12.64
N LYS A 273 -5.85 8.58 13.47
CA LYS A 273 -5.77 8.48 14.92
C LYS A 273 -5.59 7.04 15.38
N ALA A 274 -6.33 6.08 14.83
CA ALA A 274 -6.20 4.67 15.19
C ALA A 274 -4.78 4.13 14.92
N VAL A 275 -4.13 4.57 13.83
CA VAL A 275 -2.75 4.18 13.49
C VAL A 275 -1.75 4.85 14.43
N PHE A 276 -1.77 6.17 14.54
CA PHE A 276 -0.71 6.92 15.23
C PHE A 276 -0.83 6.87 16.75
N ASP A 277 -2.03 6.80 17.33
CA ASP A 277 -2.20 6.55 18.77
C ASP A 277 -1.73 5.14 19.18
N ASN A 278 -1.58 4.22 18.21
CA ASN A 278 -1.08 2.86 18.42
C ASN A 278 0.19 2.60 17.62
N PHE A 279 1.03 3.62 17.42
CA PHE A 279 2.13 3.60 16.47
C PHE A 279 3.14 2.49 16.74
N ASP A 280 3.60 2.32 17.97
CA ASP A 280 4.53 1.24 18.34
C ASP A 280 3.95 -0.14 18.03
N ARG A 281 2.65 -0.31 18.24
CA ARG A 281 1.96 -1.55 17.89
C ARG A 281 1.89 -1.73 16.38
N PHE A 282 1.60 -0.67 15.62
CA PHE A 282 1.60 -0.72 14.16
C PHE A 282 2.96 -1.14 13.62
N LYS A 283 4.06 -0.55 14.11
CA LYS A 283 5.44 -0.91 13.75
C LYS A 283 5.76 -2.38 14.01
N GLY A 284 5.25 -2.93 15.09
CA GLY A 284 5.47 -4.33 15.45
C GLY A 284 4.68 -5.35 14.61
N LEU A 285 3.80 -4.93 13.69
CA LEU A 285 2.97 -5.85 12.91
C LEU A 285 3.68 -6.45 11.68
N HIS A 286 4.74 -5.80 11.19
CA HIS A 286 5.57 -6.32 10.11
C HIS A 286 6.99 -5.74 10.17
N PRO A 287 8.04 -6.52 9.84
CA PRO A 287 9.42 -6.02 9.84
C PRO A 287 9.63 -4.78 8.97
N ALA A 288 8.96 -4.68 7.82
CA ALA A 288 9.02 -3.51 6.93
C ALA A 288 8.54 -2.20 7.60
N PHE A 289 7.86 -2.26 8.74
CA PHE A 289 7.36 -1.08 9.45
C PHE A 289 8.29 -0.68 10.60
N ALA A 290 9.30 -1.49 10.93
CA ALA A 290 10.10 -1.32 12.14
C ALA A 290 10.84 0.02 12.22
N SER A 291 11.28 0.56 11.09
CA SER A 291 12.01 1.84 10.99
C SER A 291 11.13 3.06 10.80
N LEU A 292 9.80 2.92 10.65
CA LEU A 292 8.90 4.04 10.39
C LEU A 292 8.95 5.08 11.52
N THR A 293 8.90 6.34 11.13
CA THR A 293 8.69 7.50 12.01
C THR A 293 7.48 8.31 11.54
N PRO A 294 6.75 8.99 12.42
CA PRO A 294 5.63 9.83 12.00
C PRO A 294 6.04 10.91 11.01
N GLU A 295 7.22 11.50 11.20
CA GLU A 295 7.76 12.55 10.35
C GLU A 295 7.96 12.07 8.91
N GLU A 296 8.61 10.90 8.73
CA GLU A 296 8.80 10.30 7.40
C GLU A 296 7.47 9.89 6.74
N MET A 297 6.54 9.34 7.52
CA MET A 297 5.23 8.93 7.01
C MET A 297 4.41 10.12 6.50
N ILE A 298 4.62 11.32 7.03
CA ILE A 298 3.90 12.53 6.62
C ILE A 298 4.61 13.21 5.45
N ALA A 299 5.94 13.24 5.44
CA ALA A 299 6.74 14.00 4.48
C ALA A 299 7.03 13.24 3.18
N ASP A 300 7.35 11.94 3.29
CA ASP A 300 7.88 11.17 2.17
C ASP A 300 6.78 10.59 1.27
N GLY A 301 7.04 10.57 -0.05
CA GLY A 301 6.20 9.85 -1.03
C GLY A 301 4.77 10.38 -1.21
N ASN A 302 4.35 11.38 -0.46
CA ASN A 302 3.01 11.97 -0.55
C ASN A 302 2.98 13.08 -1.62
N SER A 303 2.72 12.71 -2.87
CA SER A 303 2.70 13.62 -4.03
C SER A 303 1.34 14.28 -4.29
N ALA A 304 0.24 13.66 -3.85
CA ALA A 304 -1.08 14.30 -3.81
C ALA A 304 -1.21 15.14 -2.51
N PRO A 305 -2.12 16.14 -2.48
CA PRO A 305 -2.41 16.88 -1.25
C PRO A 305 -2.86 15.94 -0.12
N LEU A 306 -2.48 16.26 1.11
CA LEU A 306 -2.99 15.55 2.28
C LEU A 306 -4.51 15.70 2.41
N HIS A 307 -5.16 14.68 2.96
CA HIS A 307 -6.58 14.78 3.27
C HIS A 307 -6.79 15.68 4.51
N PRO A 308 -7.79 16.59 4.52
CA PRO A 308 -8.02 17.51 5.65
C PRO A 308 -8.17 16.80 7.00
N GLY A 309 -8.80 15.61 7.04
CA GLY A 309 -8.91 14.81 8.25
C GLY A 309 -7.55 14.32 8.76
N ALA A 310 -6.62 13.99 7.87
CA ALA A 310 -5.25 13.63 8.23
C ALA A 310 -4.47 14.85 8.72
N GLU A 311 -4.54 15.97 7.98
CA GLU A 311 -3.91 17.23 8.39
C GLU A 311 -4.35 17.68 9.78
N ARG A 312 -5.66 17.57 10.10
CA ARG A 312 -6.18 17.93 11.41
C ARG A 312 -5.47 17.16 12.52
N TYR A 313 -5.35 15.85 12.39
CA TYR A 313 -4.63 15.04 13.37
C TYR A 313 -3.16 15.44 13.50
N TYR A 314 -2.48 15.65 12.36
CA TYR A 314 -1.06 16.02 12.36
C TYR A 314 -0.80 17.39 12.99
N ARG A 315 -1.71 18.37 12.79
CA ARG A 315 -1.65 19.68 13.47
C ARG A 315 -1.85 19.55 14.97
N GLU A 316 -2.80 18.72 15.42
CA GLU A 316 -3.05 18.45 16.84
C GLU A 316 -1.83 17.82 17.53
N GLN A 317 -1.04 17.02 16.82
CA GLN A 317 0.22 16.45 17.30
C GLN A 317 1.41 17.42 17.19
N GLY A 318 1.26 18.55 16.48
CA GLY A 318 2.34 19.51 16.23
C GLY A 318 3.37 19.05 15.20
N TRP A 319 3.03 18.07 14.36
CA TRP A 319 3.94 17.53 13.33
C TRP A 319 3.92 18.36 12.04
N ILE A 320 2.86 19.11 11.78
CA ILE A 320 2.76 20.09 10.70
C ILE A 320 2.23 21.42 11.23
N GLN A 321 2.48 22.54 10.48
CA GLN A 321 2.02 23.89 10.82
C GLN A 321 0.60 24.18 10.36
#